data_d60195f9250acec5623e68d2d5923eb4
#
_entry.id   d60195f9250acec5623e68d2d5923eb4
#
_cell.length_a   1.000
_cell.length_b   1.000
_cell.length_c   1.000
_cell.angle_alpha   90.00
_cell.angle_beta   90.00
_cell.angle_gamma   90.00
#
_symmetry.space_group_name_H-M   'P 1'
#
loop_
_entity.id
_entity.type
_entity.pdbx_description
1 polymer ?
#
loop_
_entity_poly.entity_id
_entity_poly.type
_entity_poly.pdbx_seq_one_letter_code
_entity_poly.pdbx_strand_id
1 'polypeptide(L)'
;MTARDDFDPLAPQREAAFFYGLFLRGHDVDALRQDIDVPRGTIDKWMKARDFEASFRDNLKRVYAYRKQVLAIFDGLILNEQNRPRLQ
;
A
#
# COMPACT_ATOMS: atom_id res chain seq x y z
N MET A 1 16.62 20.27 -4.39
CA MET A 1 16.25 19.09 -4.58
C MET A 1 15.20 18.92 -5.52
N THR A 2 15.05 17.89 -5.97
CA THR A 2 14.18 17.78 -7.06
C THR A 2 13.05 16.87 -6.73
N ALA A 3 12.03 16.97 -7.50
CA ALA A 3 10.86 16.15 -7.30
C ALA A 3 11.16 14.69 -7.42
N ARG A 4 12.27 14.38 -8.03
CA ARG A 4 12.63 13.03 -8.18
C ARG A 4 12.89 12.35 -6.89
N ASP A 5 13.21 13.09 -5.85
CA ASP A 5 13.42 12.50 -4.57
C ASP A 5 12.19 11.88 -4.01
N ASP A 6 11.03 12.28 -4.51
CA ASP A 6 9.79 11.72 -4.05
C ASP A 6 9.49 10.39 -4.68
N PHE A 7 10.24 10.03 -5.71
CA PHE A 7 9.98 8.80 -6.43
C PHE A 7 11.05 7.76 -6.11
N ASP A 8 10.66 6.69 -5.50
CA ASP A 8 11.54 5.58 -5.20
C ASP A 8 10.86 4.33 -5.75
N PRO A 9 11.38 3.75 -6.83
CA PRO A 9 10.72 2.60 -7.43
C PRO A 9 10.66 1.39 -6.51
N LEU A 10 11.48 1.37 -5.46
CA LEU A 10 11.47 0.26 -4.52
C LEU A 10 10.63 0.53 -3.29
N ALA A 11 10.06 1.73 -3.17
CA ALA A 11 9.28 2.06 -1.99
C ALA A 11 8.09 1.13 -1.76
N PRO A 12 7.32 0.74 -2.81
CA PRO A 12 6.23 -0.17 -2.56
C PRO A 12 6.68 -1.51 -2.03
N GLN A 13 7.82 -2.03 -2.52
CA GLN A 13 8.35 -3.28 -2.03
C GLN A 13 8.79 -3.17 -0.57
N ARG A 14 9.43 -2.07 -0.22
CA ARG A 14 9.88 -1.88 1.16
C ARG A 14 8.72 -1.78 2.12
N GLU A 15 7.67 -1.06 1.72
CA GLU A 15 6.51 -0.93 2.57
C GLU A 15 5.78 -2.25 2.71
N ALA A 16 5.62 -2.97 1.60
CA ALA A 16 5.00 -4.28 1.66
C ALA A 16 5.80 -5.24 2.54
N ALA A 17 7.13 -5.16 2.47
CA ALA A 17 7.97 -6.00 3.31
C ALA A 17 7.81 -5.67 4.79
N PHE A 18 7.60 -4.40 5.10
CA PHE A 18 7.35 -4.00 6.47
C PHE A 18 6.07 -4.66 7.01
N PHE A 19 5.00 -4.60 6.22
CA PHE A 19 3.75 -5.23 6.64
C PHE A 19 3.88 -6.74 6.67
N TYR A 20 4.64 -7.31 5.76
CA TYR A 20 4.88 -8.74 5.78
C TYR A 20 5.62 -9.15 7.06
N GLY A 21 6.56 -8.31 7.50
CA GLY A 21 7.24 -8.55 8.77
C GLY A 21 6.28 -8.57 9.94
N LEU A 22 5.28 -7.69 9.93
CA LEU A 22 4.26 -7.69 10.96
C LEU A 22 3.44 -8.97 10.92
N PHE A 23 3.12 -9.43 9.72
CA PHE A 23 2.40 -10.69 9.58
C PHE A 23 3.21 -11.84 10.18
N LEU A 24 4.51 -11.88 9.93
CA LEU A 24 5.35 -12.93 10.48
C LEU A 24 5.43 -12.88 12.00
N ARG A 25 5.15 -11.72 12.58
CA ARG A 25 5.12 -11.58 14.02
C ARG A 25 3.77 -11.90 14.63
N GLY A 26 2.81 -12.31 13.81
CA GLY A 26 1.52 -12.75 14.31
C GLY A 26 0.37 -11.79 14.11
N HIS A 27 0.59 -10.68 13.42
CA HIS A 27 -0.50 -9.75 13.15
C HIS A 27 -1.47 -10.36 12.13
N ASP A 28 -2.74 -10.03 12.28
CA ASP A 28 -3.78 -10.58 11.43
C ASP A 28 -3.67 -10.00 10.02
N VAL A 29 -3.74 -10.88 9.03
CA VAL A 29 -3.54 -10.47 7.65
C VAL A 29 -4.64 -9.52 7.17
N ASP A 30 -5.88 -9.76 7.59
CA ASP A 30 -6.96 -8.88 7.15
C ASP A 30 -6.83 -7.49 7.74
N ALA A 31 -6.38 -7.39 8.98
CA ALA A 31 -6.15 -6.09 9.60
C ALA A 31 -5.02 -5.35 8.88
N LEU A 32 -3.96 -6.07 8.52
CA LEU A 32 -2.85 -5.45 7.80
C LEU A 32 -3.28 -4.98 6.42
N ARG A 33 -4.11 -5.77 5.74
CA ARG A 33 -4.61 -5.35 4.43
C ARG A 33 -5.45 -4.08 4.55
N GLN A 34 -6.24 -3.97 5.60
CA GLN A 34 -7.02 -2.76 5.81
C GLN A 34 -6.13 -1.55 6.09
N ASP A 35 -5.01 -1.77 6.77
CA ASP A 35 -4.08 -0.69 7.03
C ASP A 35 -3.40 -0.21 5.76
N ILE A 36 -3.17 -1.11 4.82
CA ILE A 36 -2.52 -0.77 3.56
C ILE A 36 -3.49 -0.10 2.61
N ASP A 37 -4.70 -0.64 2.49
CA ASP A 37 -5.64 -0.24 1.46
C ASP A 37 -6.49 0.92 1.93
N VAL A 38 -6.40 2.04 1.21
CA VAL A 38 -7.25 3.19 1.50
C VAL A 38 -8.58 2.96 0.80
N PRO A 39 -9.70 2.96 1.54
CA PRO A 39 -11.01 2.73 0.92
C PRO A 39 -11.29 3.72 -0.20
N ARG A 40 -11.80 3.21 -1.29
CA ARG A 40 -12.09 4.03 -2.45
C ARG A 40 -13.06 5.16 -2.12
N GLY A 41 -14.02 4.88 -1.25
CA GLY A 41 -14.97 5.91 -0.85
C GLY A 41 -14.30 7.08 -0.16
N THR A 42 -13.26 6.81 0.62
CA THR A 42 -12.53 7.89 1.28
C THR A 42 -11.79 8.75 0.25
N ILE A 43 -11.16 8.11 -0.71
CA ILE A 43 -10.47 8.83 -1.78
C ILE A 43 -11.47 9.65 -2.58
N ASP A 44 -12.60 9.06 -2.91
CA ASP A 44 -13.62 9.77 -3.69
C ASP A 44 -14.13 10.99 -2.93
N LYS A 45 -14.31 10.84 -1.63
CA LYS A 45 -14.78 11.94 -0.80
C LYS A 45 -13.75 13.08 -0.81
N TRP A 46 -12.49 12.75 -0.69
CA TRP A 46 -11.44 13.75 -0.72
C TRP A 46 -11.34 14.41 -2.08
N MET A 47 -11.51 13.63 -3.15
CA MET A 47 -11.43 14.17 -4.50
C MET A 47 -12.53 15.17 -4.79
N LYS A 48 -13.67 15.03 -4.14
CA LYS A 48 -14.79 15.94 -4.33
C LYS A 48 -14.74 17.18 -3.47
N ALA A 49 -13.81 17.23 -2.53
CA ALA A 49 -13.72 18.38 -1.65
C ALA A 49 -13.27 19.60 -2.43
N ARG A 50 -13.99 20.70 -2.27
CA ARG A 50 -13.71 21.90 -3.05
C ARG A 50 -12.48 22.62 -2.59
N ASP A 51 -12.07 22.40 -1.35
CA ASP A 51 -10.98 23.14 -0.77
C ASP A 51 -9.64 22.66 -1.28
N PHE A 52 -9.61 21.58 -2.04
CA PHE A 52 -8.35 21.00 -2.48
C PHE A 52 -8.02 21.45 -3.87
N GLU A 53 -6.76 21.84 -4.06
CA GLU A 53 -6.27 22.21 -5.36
C GLU A 53 -6.08 20.99 -6.26
N ALA A 54 -5.94 21.28 -7.56
CA ALA A 54 -5.77 20.21 -8.54
C ALA A 54 -4.52 19.37 -8.24
N SER A 55 -3.45 20.03 -7.80
CA SER A 55 -2.21 19.31 -7.48
C SER A 55 -2.43 18.34 -6.34
N PHE A 56 -3.24 18.73 -5.36
CA PHE A 56 -3.54 17.85 -4.25
C PHE A 56 -4.35 16.64 -4.73
N ARG A 57 -5.28 16.87 -5.63
CA ARG A 57 -6.07 15.78 -6.19
C ARG A 57 -5.20 14.81 -6.97
N ASP A 58 -4.23 15.34 -7.72
CA ASP A 58 -3.30 14.48 -8.43
C ASP A 58 -2.47 13.64 -7.47
N ASN A 59 -2.09 14.24 -6.35
CA ASN A 59 -1.36 13.50 -5.32
C ASN A 59 -2.22 12.40 -4.71
N LEU A 60 -3.50 12.66 -4.52
CA LEU A 60 -4.39 11.63 -3.98
C LEU A 60 -4.48 10.44 -4.93
N LYS A 61 -4.58 10.70 -6.23
CA LYS A 61 -4.59 9.61 -7.20
C LYS A 61 -3.32 8.79 -7.12
N ARG A 62 -2.19 9.47 -6.97
CA ARG A 62 -0.91 8.79 -6.89
C ARG A 62 -0.80 7.96 -5.62
N VAL A 63 -1.26 8.51 -4.50
CA VAL A 63 -1.27 7.79 -3.23
C VAL A 63 -2.13 6.54 -3.34
N TYR A 64 -3.30 6.67 -3.95
CA TYR A 64 -4.18 5.53 -4.10
C TYR A 64 -3.54 4.44 -4.96
N ALA A 65 -2.92 4.83 -6.08
CA ALA A 65 -2.25 3.87 -6.94
C ALA A 65 -1.08 3.21 -6.21
N TYR A 66 -0.34 3.99 -5.44
CA TYR A 66 0.78 3.49 -4.66
C TYR A 66 0.29 2.44 -3.67
N ARG A 67 -0.81 2.74 -2.97
CA ARG A 67 -1.34 1.80 -1.99
C ARG A 67 -1.80 0.50 -2.64
N LYS A 68 -2.35 0.59 -3.84
CA LYS A 68 -2.72 -0.61 -4.57
C LYS A 68 -1.50 -1.45 -4.90
N GLN A 69 -0.39 -0.82 -5.25
CA GLN A 69 0.84 -1.56 -5.50
C GLN A 69 1.35 -2.24 -4.24
N VAL A 70 1.35 -1.52 -3.12
CA VAL A 70 1.79 -2.08 -1.86
C VAL A 70 0.93 -3.28 -1.49
N LEU A 71 -0.37 -3.15 -1.66
CA LEU A 71 -1.30 -4.23 -1.33
C LEU A 71 -1.06 -5.44 -2.21
N ALA A 72 -0.85 -5.23 -3.50
CA ALA A 72 -0.60 -6.35 -4.42
C ALA A 72 0.67 -7.10 -4.06
N ILE A 73 1.73 -6.37 -3.72
CA ILE A 73 2.99 -6.99 -3.35
C ILE A 73 2.82 -7.75 -2.03
N PHE A 74 2.15 -7.12 -1.08
CA PHE A 74 1.89 -7.75 0.22
C PHE A 74 1.09 -9.04 0.03
N ASP A 75 0.02 -8.99 -0.76
CA ASP A 75 -0.79 -10.17 -1.01
C ASP A 75 0.03 -11.28 -1.66
N GLY A 76 0.95 -10.91 -2.55
CA GLY A 76 1.83 -11.90 -3.16
C GLY A 76 2.75 -12.56 -2.15
N LEU A 77 3.29 -11.77 -1.23
CA LEU A 77 4.15 -12.31 -0.19
C LEU A 77 3.38 -13.26 0.73
N ILE A 78 2.15 -12.89 1.07
CA ILE A 78 1.32 -13.73 1.93
C ILE A 78 0.98 -15.03 1.21
N LEU A 79 0.63 -14.96 -0.06
CA LEU A 79 0.30 -16.14 -0.83
C LEU A 79 1.49 -17.09 -0.92
N ASN A 80 2.68 -16.54 -1.15
CA ASN A 80 3.88 -17.35 -1.20
C ASN A 80 4.15 -18.01 0.14
N GLU A 81 3.95 -17.29 1.22
CA GLU A 81 4.16 -17.86 2.54
C GLU A 81 3.18 -18.99 2.83
N GLN A 82 1.91 -18.79 2.48
CA GLN A 82 0.89 -19.79 2.71
C GLN A 82 1.09 -21.04 1.86
N ASN A 83 1.69 -20.87 0.69
CA ASN A 83 1.91 -21.98 -0.23
C ASN A 83 3.30 -22.58 -0.13
N ARG A 84 4.12 -22.05 0.80
CA ARG A 84 5.48 -22.55 0.94
C ARG A 84 5.47 -24.00 1.37
N PRO A 85 6.22 -24.87 0.68
CA PRO A 85 6.32 -26.26 1.10
C PRO A 85 6.92 -26.34 2.49
N ARG A 86 6.36 -27.20 3.31
CA ARG A 86 6.93 -27.40 4.63
C ARG A 86 7.92 -28.54 4.53
N LEU A 87 9.13 -28.25 4.96
CA LEU A 87 10.16 -29.26 5.00
C LEU A 87 10.14 -29.91 6.37
N GLN A 88 10.11 -31.20 6.36
CA GLN A 88 10.04 -31.95 7.61
C GLN A 88 11.36 -32.60 7.94
#